data_fd8cb267d728d661805f70cded4d618b
#
_entry.id   fd8cb267d728d661805f70cded4d618b
#
_cell.length_a   1.000
_cell.length_b   1.000
_cell.length_c   1.000
_cell.angle_alpha   90.00
_cell.angle_beta   90.00
_cell.angle_gamma   90.00
#
_symmetry.space_group_name_H-M   'P 1'
#
loop_
_entity.id
_entity.type
_entity.pdbx_description
1 polymer ?
#
loop_
_entity_poly.entity_id
_entity_poly.type
_entity_poly.pdbx_seq_one_letter_code
_entity_poly.pdbx_strand_id
1 'polypeptide(L)'
;MSTQSASPINGPVTAQNAGTTDIPTLMANATRTFAALPPAIMELGTIFHEAGEELALVGGPVRDAFLGVTPHDFDMTTSARPERTEELLATWGNATWDIGKEFGTIGGRRGALVVEVTTYRTDEYEIGSRKPEVTFGDTLEGDLTRRDFTVNAMAMRLPQMALVDPCGGLADLADGNLRTPVSAEQSFD
;
A
#
# COMPACT_ATOMS: atom_id res chain seq x y z
N MET A 1 -44.54 35.36 -33.41
CA MET A 1 -44.77 34.39 -32.32
C MET A 1 -44.15 33.09 -32.73
N SER A 2 -42.90 32.84 -32.32
CA SER A 2 -42.15 31.63 -32.67
C SER A 2 -41.82 30.91 -31.37
N THR A 3 -42.44 29.76 -31.18
CA THR A 3 -42.20 28.86 -30.07
C THR A 3 -41.02 27.99 -30.40
N GLN A 4 -39.90 28.16 -29.66
CA GLN A 4 -38.75 27.25 -29.68
C GLN A 4 -39.05 26.05 -28.78
N SER A 5 -39.04 24.89 -29.40
CA SER A 5 -39.11 23.58 -28.76
C SER A 5 -37.71 23.24 -28.26
N ALA A 6 -37.59 23.03 -26.94
CA ALA A 6 -36.39 22.48 -26.31
C ALA A 6 -36.39 20.95 -26.42
N SER A 7 -35.37 20.39 -27.00
CA SER A 7 -35.13 18.94 -27.02
C SER A 7 -34.48 18.48 -25.72
N PRO A 8 -34.88 17.35 -25.11
CA PRO A 8 -34.20 16.79 -23.96
C PRO A 8 -32.96 16.01 -24.37
N ILE A 9 -31.82 16.41 -23.87
CA ILE A 9 -30.59 15.62 -23.92
C ILE A 9 -30.59 14.63 -22.74
N ASN A 10 -31.08 13.42 -22.98
CA ASN A 10 -30.87 12.29 -22.11
C ASN A 10 -30.35 11.12 -22.97
N GLY A 11 -29.04 11.08 -23.20
CA GLY A 11 -28.35 9.87 -23.58
C GLY A 11 -27.85 9.19 -22.31
N PRO A 12 -27.94 7.84 -22.19
CA PRO A 12 -27.36 7.13 -21.05
C PRO A 12 -25.84 7.30 -21.12
N VAL A 13 -25.25 7.77 -20.01
CA VAL A 13 -23.81 7.70 -19.78
C VAL A 13 -23.48 6.21 -19.70
N THR A 14 -23.03 5.63 -20.80
CA THR A 14 -22.41 4.31 -20.79
C THR A 14 -21.17 4.41 -19.94
N ALA A 15 -21.19 3.78 -18.77
CA ALA A 15 -19.98 3.48 -18.02
C ALA A 15 -19.06 2.73 -18.99
N GLN A 16 -17.97 3.40 -19.40
CA GLN A 16 -16.92 2.75 -20.17
C GLN A 16 -16.39 1.62 -19.29
N ASN A 17 -16.47 0.38 -19.79
CA ASN A 17 -15.82 -0.78 -19.20
C ASN A 17 -14.37 -0.40 -18.89
N ALA A 18 -14.03 -0.27 -17.61
CA ALA A 18 -12.65 -0.36 -17.17
C ALA A 18 -12.19 -1.76 -17.62
N GLY A 19 -11.33 -1.81 -18.64
CA GLY A 19 -10.95 -3.06 -19.27
C GLY A 19 -10.33 -3.98 -18.24
N THR A 20 -10.87 -5.17 -18.11
CA THR A 20 -10.26 -6.27 -17.36
C THR A 20 -8.86 -6.52 -17.93
N THR A 21 -7.86 -6.58 -17.07
CA THR A 21 -6.48 -6.89 -17.44
C THR A 21 -6.15 -8.29 -16.94
N ASP A 22 -5.67 -9.18 -17.80
CA ASP A 22 -5.34 -10.53 -17.36
C ASP A 22 -4.17 -10.57 -16.36
N ILE A 23 -4.19 -11.55 -15.45
CA ILE A 23 -3.16 -11.74 -14.43
C ILE A 23 -1.75 -11.88 -15.01
N PRO A 24 -1.49 -12.64 -16.10
CA PRO A 24 -0.18 -12.68 -16.74
C PRO A 24 0.36 -11.31 -17.15
N THR A 25 -0.48 -10.43 -17.70
CA THR A 25 -0.09 -9.06 -18.05
C THR A 25 0.26 -8.24 -16.82
N LEU A 26 -0.56 -8.31 -15.75
CA LEU A 26 -0.28 -7.65 -14.47
C LEU A 26 1.06 -8.13 -13.89
N MET A 27 1.32 -9.43 -13.88
CA MET A 27 2.56 -10.01 -13.40
C MET A 27 3.79 -9.57 -14.22
N ALA A 28 3.67 -9.50 -15.54
CA ALA A 28 4.72 -9.00 -16.41
C ALA A 28 5.03 -7.52 -16.18
N ASN A 29 4.00 -6.71 -15.95
CA ASN A 29 4.14 -5.30 -15.58
C ASN A 29 4.88 -5.15 -14.25
N ALA A 30 4.42 -5.86 -13.21
CA ALA A 30 5.03 -5.83 -11.88
C ALA A 30 6.51 -6.26 -11.94
N THR A 31 6.82 -7.34 -12.66
CA THR A 31 8.21 -7.81 -12.83
C THR A 31 9.11 -6.72 -13.41
N ARG A 32 8.66 -6.02 -14.46
CA ARG A 32 9.43 -4.92 -15.06
C ARG A 32 9.58 -3.74 -14.12
N THR A 33 8.50 -3.34 -13.47
CA THR A 33 8.48 -2.17 -12.59
C THR A 33 9.37 -2.41 -11.36
N PHE A 34 9.26 -3.56 -10.72
CA PHE A 34 10.08 -3.90 -9.57
C PHE A 34 11.56 -4.13 -9.93
N ALA A 35 11.86 -4.66 -11.13
CA ALA A 35 13.25 -4.75 -11.62
C ALA A 35 13.89 -3.39 -11.87
N ALA A 36 13.09 -2.34 -12.08
CA ALA A 36 13.54 -0.97 -12.28
C ALA A 36 13.58 -0.13 -10.98
N LEU A 37 13.28 -0.72 -9.82
CA LEU A 37 13.37 -0.01 -8.54
C LEU A 37 14.77 0.53 -8.29
N PRO A 38 14.91 1.71 -7.67
CA PRO A 38 16.21 2.22 -7.26
C PRO A 38 16.97 1.19 -6.40
N PRO A 39 18.26 0.92 -6.67
CA PRO A 39 19.05 -0.02 -5.85
C PRO A 39 19.01 0.29 -4.36
N ALA A 40 18.90 1.57 -4.00
CA ALA A 40 18.78 2.02 -2.62
C ALA A 40 17.55 1.43 -1.88
N ILE A 41 16.46 1.13 -2.59
CA ILE A 41 15.28 0.45 -2.01
C ILE A 41 15.62 -0.99 -1.63
N MET A 42 16.37 -1.70 -2.48
CA MET A 42 16.81 -3.07 -2.20
C MET A 42 17.83 -3.10 -1.06
N GLU A 43 18.73 -2.11 -1.00
CA GLU A 43 19.67 -1.95 0.13
C GLU A 43 18.92 -1.72 1.44
N LEU A 44 17.85 -0.89 1.44
CA LEU A 44 17.02 -0.67 2.61
C LEU A 44 16.40 -1.98 3.08
N GLY A 45 15.82 -2.76 2.16
CA GLY A 45 15.28 -4.10 2.46
C GLY A 45 16.33 -5.03 3.08
N THR A 46 17.56 -4.99 2.58
CA THR A 46 18.68 -5.78 3.11
C THR A 46 19.04 -5.34 4.54
N ILE A 47 19.11 -4.03 4.80
CA ILE A 47 19.42 -3.48 6.14
C ILE A 47 18.39 -3.95 7.18
N PHE A 48 17.10 -3.89 6.86
CA PHE A 48 16.05 -4.39 7.75
C PHE A 48 16.16 -5.89 7.96
N HIS A 49 16.34 -6.66 6.90
CA HIS A 49 16.47 -8.11 6.96
C HIS A 49 17.67 -8.57 7.82
N GLU A 50 18.85 -7.94 7.65
CA GLU A 50 20.04 -8.22 8.46
C GLU A 50 19.86 -7.83 9.93
N ALA A 51 18.98 -6.86 10.21
CA ALA A 51 18.61 -6.47 11.56
C ALA A 51 17.55 -7.41 12.20
N GLY A 52 17.07 -8.43 11.46
CA GLY A 52 16.03 -9.35 11.92
C GLY A 52 14.62 -8.80 11.78
N GLU A 53 14.45 -7.72 11.00
CA GLU A 53 13.17 -7.06 10.79
C GLU A 53 12.61 -7.32 9.39
N GLU A 54 11.29 -7.37 9.28
CA GLU A 54 10.61 -7.41 7.99
C GLU A 54 10.44 -6.00 7.42
N LEU A 55 10.54 -5.86 6.09
CA LEU A 55 10.19 -4.64 5.36
C LEU A 55 9.48 -5.02 4.07
N ALA A 56 8.39 -4.33 3.76
CA ALA A 56 7.65 -4.53 2.52
C ALA A 56 7.17 -3.20 1.92
N LEU A 57 7.25 -3.07 0.60
CA LEU A 57 6.45 -2.08 -0.14
C LEU A 57 4.99 -2.44 -0.01
N VAL A 58 4.08 -1.46 0.08
CA VAL A 58 2.67 -1.72 0.36
C VAL A 58 1.76 -0.69 -0.31
N GLY A 59 0.52 -1.09 -0.58
CA GLY A 59 -0.54 -0.18 -1.02
C GLY A 59 -0.41 0.30 -2.46
N GLY A 60 -0.55 1.61 -2.66
CA GLY A 60 -0.51 2.26 -3.97
C GLY A 60 0.69 1.86 -4.83
N PRO A 61 1.93 1.96 -4.34
CA PRO A 61 3.13 1.56 -5.07
C PRO A 61 3.09 0.12 -5.61
N VAL A 62 2.55 -0.83 -4.85
CA VAL A 62 2.43 -2.22 -5.28
C VAL A 62 1.34 -2.36 -6.34
N ARG A 63 0.14 -1.83 -6.10
CA ARG A 63 -0.95 -1.80 -7.08
C ARG A 63 -0.50 -1.18 -8.41
N ASP A 64 0.14 -0.03 -8.35
CA ASP A 64 0.56 0.74 -9.53
C ASP A 64 1.63 -0.01 -10.33
N ALA A 65 2.52 -0.76 -9.65
CA ALA A 65 3.50 -1.63 -10.32
C ALA A 65 2.81 -2.72 -11.15
N PHE A 66 1.74 -3.35 -10.66
CA PHE A 66 0.94 -4.30 -11.44
C PHE A 66 0.25 -3.63 -12.65
N LEU A 67 -0.14 -2.36 -12.52
CA LEU A 67 -0.69 -1.58 -13.63
C LEU A 67 0.37 -1.06 -14.61
N GLY A 68 1.67 -1.32 -14.35
CA GLY A 68 2.78 -0.87 -15.17
C GLY A 68 3.14 0.60 -14.96
N VAL A 69 2.69 1.20 -13.87
CA VAL A 69 3.00 2.57 -13.47
C VAL A 69 4.20 2.54 -12.52
N THR A 70 5.22 3.34 -12.81
CA THR A 70 6.40 3.46 -11.94
C THR A 70 6.04 4.23 -10.67
N PRO A 71 6.24 3.65 -9.47
CA PRO A 71 6.00 4.36 -8.23
C PRO A 71 6.96 5.53 -8.06
N HIS A 72 6.47 6.65 -7.56
CA HIS A 72 7.27 7.82 -7.20
C HIS A 72 7.40 7.97 -5.68
N ASP A 73 6.38 7.53 -4.95
CA ASP A 73 6.34 7.49 -3.50
C ASP A 73 6.52 6.04 -3.04
N PHE A 74 7.30 5.84 -1.99
CA PHE A 74 7.60 4.52 -1.48
C PHE A 74 7.04 4.37 -0.06
N ASP A 75 5.76 3.97 0.00
CA ASP A 75 5.13 3.56 1.24
C ASP A 75 5.55 2.14 1.58
N MET A 76 6.06 1.97 2.80
CA MET A 76 6.53 0.71 3.31
C MET A 76 5.91 0.40 4.66
N THR A 77 5.85 -0.87 4.99
CA THR A 77 5.44 -1.36 6.30
C THR A 77 6.47 -2.33 6.85
N THR A 78 6.61 -2.39 8.18
CA THR A 78 7.69 -3.13 8.86
C THR A 78 7.24 -3.75 10.18
N SER A 79 7.93 -4.82 10.60
CA SER A 79 7.83 -5.38 11.96
C SER A 79 8.53 -4.50 13.01
N ALA A 80 9.52 -3.70 12.58
CA ALA A 80 10.29 -2.85 13.46
C ALA A 80 9.43 -1.79 14.16
N ARG A 81 9.63 -1.59 15.45
CA ARG A 81 9.00 -0.47 16.19
C ARG A 81 9.60 0.87 15.74
N PRO A 82 8.88 2.00 15.94
CA PRO A 82 9.29 3.30 15.39
C PRO A 82 10.72 3.72 15.73
N GLU A 83 11.19 3.46 16.94
CA GLU A 83 12.57 3.78 17.37
C GLU A 83 13.58 2.96 16.56
N ARG A 84 13.29 1.66 16.37
CA ARG A 84 14.15 0.78 15.57
C ARG A 84 14.12 1.15 14.10
N THR A 85 12.97 1.53 13.58
CA THR A 85 12.82 2.03 12.20
C THR A 85 13.65 3.28 11.98
N GLU A 86 13.62 4.23 12.92
CA GLU A 86 14.43 5.46 12.87
C GLU A 86 15.94 5.16 12.85
N GLU A 87 16.41 4.24 13.70
CA GLU A 87 17.81 3.80 13.70
C GLU A 87 18.24 3.20 12.36
N LEU A 88 17.43 2.28 11.80
CA LEU A 88 17.73 1.62 10.53
C LEU A 88 17.71 2.59 9.35
N LEU A 89 16.75 3.50 9.32
CA LEU A 89 16.69 4.56 8.31
C LEU A 89 17.86 5.53 8.42
N ALA A 90 18.36 5.82 9.64
CA ALA A 90 19.54 6.65 9.82
C ALA A 90 20.83 6.01 9.31
N THR A 91 20.93 4.68 9.28
CA THR A 91 22.06 3.99 8.64
C THR A 91 21.97 3.99 7.12
N TRP A 92 20.76 4.01 6.57
CA TRP A 92 20.50 3.97 5.14
C TRP A 92 20.59 5.34 4.48
N GLY A 93 20.06 6.37 5.13
CA GLY A 93 19.74 7.66 4.51
C GLY A 93 20.63 8.82 4.96
N ASN A 94 20.33 10.00 4.40
CA ASN A 94 20.97 11.27 4.76
C ASN A 94 20.16 12.07 5.78
N ALA A 95 18.88 11.76 5.94
CA ALA A 95 17.97 12.38 6.89
C ALA A 95 16.85 11.43 7.26
N THR A 96 16.42 11.52 8.52
CA THR A 96 15.22 10.88 9.05
C THR A 96 14.36 11.94 9.75
N TRP A 97 13.06 11.74 9.78
CA TRP A 97 12.14 12.62 10.50
C TRP A 97 10.91 11.87 10.97
N ASP A 98 10.32 12.37 12.03
CA ASP A 98 9.04 11.90 12.54
C ASP A 98 7.90 12.47 11.66
N ILE A 99 7.11 11.59 11.06
CA ILE A 99 5.89 11.96 10.32
C ILE A 99 4.68 11.83 11.24
N GLY A 100 4.75 10.92 12.20
CA GLY A 100 3.71 10.53 13.13
C GLY A 100 4.17 9.30 13.89
N LYS A 101 5.23 9.45 14.69
CA LYS A 101 5.83 8.36 15.47
C LYS A 101 4.82 7.73 16.42
N GLU A 102 3.92 8.55 16.96
CA GLU A 102 2.77 8.10 17.75
C GLU A 102 1.82 7.19 16.94
N PHE A 103 1.82 7.33 15.58
CA PHE A 103 1.09 6.48 14.66
C PHE A 103 1.98 5.43 13.98
N GLY A 104 3.26 5.35 14.37
CA GLY A 104 4.20 4.35 13.90
C GLY A 104 4.92 4.69 12.59
N THR A 105 4.84 5.93 12.07
CA THR A 105 5.42 6.29 10.77
C THR A 105 6.68 7.15 10.90
N ILE A 106 7.78 6.70 10.29
CA ILE A 106 9.06 7.39 10.21
C ILE A 106 9.40 7.62 8.74
N GLY A 107 9.76 8.86 8.40
CA GLY A 107 10.28 9.23 7.10
C GLY A 107 11.80 9.08 6.99
N GLY A 108 12.27 8.70 5.82
CA GLY A 108 13.70 8.63 5.50
C GLY A 108 14.00 9.19 4.12
N ARG A 109 15.19 9.78 3.94
CA ARG A 109 15.64 10.31 2.65
C ARG A 109 17.08 9.91 2.36
N ARG A 110 17.32 9.48 1.11
CA ARG A 110 18.66 9.26 0.55
C ARG A 110 18.75 9.94 -0.82
N GLY A 111 19.44 11.08 -0.87
CA GLY A 111 19.47 11.92 -2.06
C GLY A 111 18.08 12.47 -2.39
N ALA A 112 17.60 12.20 -3.60
CA ALA A 112 16.24 12.55 -4.03
C ALA A 112 15.17 11.53 -3.63
N LEU A 113 15.58 10.33 -3.18
CA LEU A 113 14.67 9.27 -2.80
C LEU A 113 14.10 9.51 -1.40
N VAL A 114 12.79 9.48 -1.29
CA VAL A 114 12.04 9.59 -0.04
C VAL A 114 11.27 8.29 0.19
N VAL A 115 11.26 7.82 1.43
CA VAL A 115 10.48 6.65 1.87
C VAL A 115 9.71 6.99 3.13
N GLU A 116 8.53 6.41 3.29
CA GLU A 116 7.75 6.41 4.52
C GLU A 116 7.61 4.97 5.00
N VAL A 117 8.03 4.72 6.23
CA VAL A 117 8.02 3.38 6.82
C VAL A 117 7.13 3.38 8.05
N THR A 118 6.08 2.56 8.02
CA THR A 118 5.09 2.44 9.08
C THR A 118 5.21 1.08 9.76
N THR A 119 5.27 1.05 11.08
CA THR A 119 5.19 -0.19 11.87
C THR A 119 3.85 -0.87 11.63
N TYR A 120 3.81 -2.21 11.54
CA TYR A 120 2.57 -2.99 11.43
C TYR A 120 1.55 -2.56 12.48
N ARG A 121 0.30 -2.40 12.08
CA ARG A 121 -0.80 -2.01 12.94
C ARG A 121 -1.84 -3.12 13.02
N THR A 122 -2.57 -3.16 14.14
CA THR A 122 -3.78 -3.96 14.28
C THR A 122 -4.94 -3.04 14.64
N ASP A 123 -6.14 -3.42 14.25
CA ASP A 123 -7.37 -2.75 14.65
C ASP A 123 -7.90 -3.42 15.93
N GLU A 124 -7.29 -3.10 17.08
CA GLU A 124 -7.90 -3.39 18.37
C GLU A 124 -8.75 -2.18 18.76
N TYR A 125 -10.07 -2.30 18.60
CA TYR A 125 -11.01 -1.36 19.17
C TYR A 125 -11.14 -1.60 20.67
N GLU A 126 -10.51 -0.77 21.50
CA GLU A 126 -10.92 -0.70 22.90
C GLU A 126 -12.34 -0.14 22.98
N ILE A 127 -13.28 -0.99 23.38
CA ILE A 127 -14.68 -0.62 23.66
C ILE A 127 -14.65 0.43 24.79
N GLY A 128 -14.83 1.71 24.43
CA GLY A 128 -14.96 2.81 25.40
C GLY A 128 -13.92 3.94 25.30
N SER A 129 -12.88 3.84 24.47
CA SER A 129 -11.93 4.93 24.25
C SER A 129 -12.41 5.87 23.13
N ARG A 130 -12.47 7.18 23.43
CA ARG A 130 -12.78 8.23 22.43
C ARG A 130 -11.56 8.68 21.62
N LYS A 131 -10.38 8.11 21.90
CA LYS A 131 -9.16 8.33 21.11
C LYS A 131 -8.74 7.00 20.50
N PRO A 132 -8.55 6.92 19.17
CA PRO A 132 -7.94 5.75 18.56
C PRO A 132 -6.50 5.64 19.08
N GLU A 133 -6.24 4.71 19.99
CA GLU A 133 -4.88 4.30 20.30
C GLU A 133 -4.41 3.35 19.19
N VAL A 134 -3.27 3.69 18.59
CA VAL A 134 -2.66 2.82 17.58
C VAL A 134 -2.06 1.62 18.29
N THR A 135 -2.64 0.45 18.07
CA THR A 135 -2.06 -0.81 18.50
C THR A 135 -1.14 -1.33 17.40
N PHE A 136 0.12 -1.58 17.76
CA PHE A 136 1.07 -2.14 16.81
C PHE A 136 0.86 -3.64 16.65
N GLY A 137 0.82 -4.09 15.38
CA GLY A 137 0.70 -5.50 15.01
C GLY A 137 2.05 -6.19 14.93
N ASP A 138 1.99 -7.52 14.82
CA ASP A 138 3.18 -8.36 14.75
C ASP A 138 3.30 -9.09 13.39
N THR A 139 2.30 -8.99 12.51
CA THR A 139 2.29 -9.69 11.22
C THR A 139 1.95 -8.75 10.06
N LEU A 140 2.61 -8.99 8.92
CA LEU A 140 2.31 -8.27 7.67
C LEU A 140 0.87 -8.51 7.21
N GLU A 141 0.41 -9.76 7.30
CA GLU A 141 -0.95 -10.14 6.88
C GLU A 141 -2.01 -9.41 7.70
N GLY A 142 -1.78 -9.21 9.02
CA GLY A 142 -2.65 -8.42 9.89
C GLY A 142 -2.69 -6.96 9.47
N ASP A 143 -1.54 -6.35 9.15
CA ASP A 143 -1.49 -4.96 8.65
C ASP A 143 -2.20 -4.79 7.31
N LEU A 144 -2.16 -5.81 6.44
CA LEU A 144 -2.82 -5.76 5.14
C LEU A 144 -4.35 -5.89 5.26
N THR A 145 -4.84 -6.78 6.11
CA THR A 145 -6.29 -7.07 6.21
C THR A 145 -7.12 -5.91 6.77
N ARG A 146 -6.51 -4.97 7.49
CA ARG A 146 -7.19 -3.77 8.02
C ARG A 146 -7.29 -2.61 7.02
N ARG A 147 -6.71 -2.72 5.82
CA ARG A 147 -6.74 -1.66 4.81
C ARG A 147 -8.13 -1.53 4.18
N ASP A 148 -8.41 -0.38 3.60
CA ASP A 148 -9.71 -0.01 3.03
C ASP A 148 -10.11 -0.85 1.81
N PHE A 149 -9.17 -1.16 0.91
CA PHE A 149 -9.43 -1.92 -0.32
C PHE A 149 -8.44 -3.07 -0.53
N THR A 150 -8.95 -4.21 -1.03
CA THR A 150 -8.14 -5.40 -1.34
C THR A 150 -6.99 -5.07 -2.31
N VAL A 151 -7.25 -4.24 -3.32
CA VAL A 151 -6.23 -3.78 -4.29
C VAL A 151 -5.10 -2.95 -3.66
N ASN A 152 -5.32 -2.38 -2.47
CA ASN A 152 -4.33 -1.69 -1.65
C ASN A 152 -3.80 -2.55 -0.49
N ALA A 153 -4.34 -3.76 -0.31
CA ALA A 153 -3.95 -4.73 0.71
C ALA A 153 -2.96 -5.78 0.17
N MET A 154 -2.13 -5.37 -0.77
CA MET A 154 -1.02 -6.15 -1.33
C MET A 154 0.31 -5.57 -0.89
N ALA A 155 1.29 -6.43 -0.66
CA ALA A 155 2.65 -6.04 -0.31
C ALA A 155 3.70 -6.82 -1.11
N MET A 156 4.88 -6.21 -1.28
CA MET A 156 6.05 -6.84 -1.85
C MET A 156 7.17 -6.86 -0.80
N ARG A 157 7.46 -8.04 -0.22
CA ARG A 157 8.53 -8.20 0.79
C ARG A 157 9.89 -7.91 0.20
N LEU A 158 10.71 -7.17 0.93
CA LEU A 158 12.09 -6.84 0.57
C LEU A 158 13.07 -7.52 1.54
N PRO A 159 14.24 -7.94 1.09
CA PRO A 159 14.76 -7.86 -0.29
C PRO A 159 14.32 -9.03 -1.19
N GLN A 160 13.52 -10.00 -0.70
CA GLN A 160 13.19 -11.26 -1.37
C GLN A 160 12.31 -11.08 -2.61
N MET A 161 11.66 -9.92 -2.78
CA MET A 161 10.69 -9.63 -3.84
C MET A 161 9.54 -10.64 -3.88
N ALA A 162 9.00 -10.96 -2.70
CA ALA A 162 7.90 -11.90 -2.54
C ALA A 162 6.56 -11.16 -2.37
N LEU A 163 5.61 -11.44 -3.27
CA LEU A 163 4.24 -10.89 -3.18
C LEU A 163 3.50 -11.53 -1.99
N VAL A 164 2.82 -10.69 -1.22
CA VAL A 164 1.89 -11.07 -0.15
C VAL A 164 0.53 -10.44 -0.46
N ASP A 165 -0.47 -11.28 -0.69
CA ASP A 165 -1.83 -10.89 -1.08
C ASP A 165 -2.88 -11.72 -0.31
N PRO A 166 -3.10 -11.44 0.97
CA PRO A 166 -4.01 -12.23 1.81
C PRO A 166 -5.49 -12.02 1.46
N CYS A 167 -5.81 -10.91 0.76
CA CYS A 167 -7.18 -10.49 0.49
C CYS A 167 -7.63 -10.73 -0.95
N GLY A 168 -6.76 -11.25 -1.82
CA GLY A 168 -7.07 -11.47 -3.24
C GLY A 168 -7.09 -10.18 -4.06
N GLY A 169 -6.31 -9.19 -3.68
CA GLY A 169 -6.25 -7.89 -4.36
C GLY A 169 -5.80 -7.96 -5.80
N LEU A 170 -4.91 -8.91 -6.15
CA LEU A 170 -4.48 -9.12 -7.53
C LEU A 170 -5.62 -9.60 -8.44
N ALA A 171 -6.48 -10.48 -7.94
CA ALA A 171 -7.65 -10.94 -8.68
C ALA A 171 -8.66 -9.80 -8.85
N ASP A 172 -8.94 -9.05 -7.78
CA ASP A 172 -9.84 -7.89 -7.84
C ASP A 172 -9.30 -6.81 -8.82
N LEU A 173 -7.97 -6.62 -8.85
CA LEU A 173 -7.33 -5.69 -9.78
C LEU A 173 -7.49 -6.14 -11.23
N ALA A 174 -7.34 -7.44 -11.51
CA ALA A 174 -7.54 -8.02 -12.83
C ALA A 174 -8.98 -7.87 -13.32
N ASP A 175 -9.93 -8.08 -12.44
CA ASP A 175 -11.36 -8.02 -12.73
C ASP A 175 -11.93 -6.58 -12.71
N GLY A 176 -11.13 -5.60 -12.28
CA GLY A 176 -11.58 -4.22 -12.10
C GLY A 176 -12.56 -4.04 -10.92
N ASN A 177 -12.48 -4.93 -9.93
CA ASN A 177 -13.33 -4.91 -8.74
C ASN A 177 -12.73 -4.03 -7.64
N LEU A 178 -13.59 -3.28 -6.94
CA LEU A 178 -13.21 -2.56 -5.74
C LEU A 178 -13.96 -3.16 -4.54
N ARG A 179 -13.23 -3.88 -3.69
CA ARG A 179 -13.76 -4.63 -2.54
C ARG A 179 -12.96 -4.31 -1.28
N THR A 180 -13.63 -4.33 -0.12
CA THR A 180 -12.96 -4.20 1.18
C THR A 180 -12.41 -5.57 1.63
N PRO A 181 -11.25 -5.62 2.33
CA PRO A 181 -10.66 -6.86 2.85
C PRO A 181 -11.57 -7.60 3.83
N VAL A 182 -12.28 -6.86 4.68
CA VAL A 182 -13.22 -7.41 5.68
C VAL A 182 -14.65 -7.27 5.14
N SER A 183 -15.49 -8.29 5.32
CA SER A 183 -16.89 -8.20 4.93
C SER A 183 -17.58 -7.08 5.71
N ALA A 184 -18.50 -6.35 5.05
CA ALA A 184 -19.24 -5.24 5.65
C ALA A 184 -19.97 -5.62 6.95
N GLU A 185 -20.24 -6.91 7.19
CA GLU A 185 -20.85 -7.44 8.40
C GLU A 185 -19.93 -7.43 9.63
N GLN A 186 -18.62 -7.38 9.45
CA GLN A 186 -17.63 -7.32 10.56
C GLN A 186 -17.18 -5.89 10.88
N SER A 187 -17.58 -4.89 10.08
CA SER A 187 -17.23 -3.48 10.30
C SER A 187 -18.28 -2.71 11.11
N PHE A 188 -19.41 -3.33 11.48
CA PHE A 188 -20.55 -2.67 12.12
C PHE A 188 -21.05 -3.33 13.41
N ASP A 189 -20.27 -4.23 14.04
CA ASP A 189 -20.58 -4.75 15.39
C ASP A 189 -19.80 -4.05 16.48
#